data_44de05e8c6e7ae9f6dd3f67ff982e8dc
#
_entry.id   44de05e8c6e7ae9f6dd3f67ff982e8dc
#
_cell.length_a   1.000
_cell.length_b   1.000
_cell.length_c   1.000
_cell.angle_alpha   90.00
_cell.angle_beta   90.00
_cell.angle_gamma   90.00
#
_symmetry.space_group_name_H-M   'P 1'
#
loop_
_entity.id
_entity.type
_entity.pdbx_description
1 polymer ?
#
loop_
_entity_poly.entity_id
_entity_poly.type
_entity_poly.pdbx_seq_one_letter_code
_entity_poly.pdbx_strand_id
1 'polypeptide(L)'
;MPKVLIVHDYLNQVGGGEKVLELLLKLFINAEVYTLTWDRKLFPKINPKTSFIQFIPLKKRYRAYMPLFPTAVKLLKIPENSLILSSSHAYIKNIIKPKNSLHICYCLTPMRYAWDSRSEYLKRENVFLRPFIALFLAYLRHWDKKGSENVDYFIAIS
;
A
#
# COMPACT_ATOMS: atom_id res chain seq x y z
N MET A 1 6.89 15.00 -20.86
CA MET A 1 7.37 14.65 -19.52
C MET A 1 6.63 13.41 -19.03
N PRO A 2 7.27 12.49 -18.33
CA PRO A 2 6.57 11.33 -17.76
C PRO A 2 5.51 11.80 -16.76
N LYS A 3 4.41 11.09 -16.72
CA LYS A 3 3.32 11.36 -15.78
C LYS A 3 3.75 10.99 -14.37
N VAL A 4 3.62 11.90 -13.41
CA VAL A 4 3.92 11.62 -12.01
C VAL A 4 2.70 11.03 -11.34
N LEU A 5 2.88 9.89 -10.71
CA LEU A 5 1.84 9.17 -9.96
C LEU A 5 2.31 8.97 -8.52
N ILE A 6 1.45 9.28 -7.58
CA ILE A 6 1.69 9.00 -6.17
C ILE A 6 0.79 7.84 -5.76
N VAL A 7 1.39 6.80 -5.23
CA VAL A 7 0.68 5.58 -4.82
C VAL A 7 0.82 5.41 -3.31
N HIS A 8 -0.30 5.32 -2.59
CA HIS A 8 -0.31 5.25 -1.13
C HIS A 8 -1.18 4.08 -0.64
N ASP A 9 -0.81 3.45 0.50
CA ASP A 9 -1.51 2.25 0.97
C ASP A 9 -2.99 2.49 1.23
N TYR A 10 -3.33 3.38 2.17
CA TYR A 10 -4.71 3.64 2.58
C TYR A 10 -4.90 5.12 2.91
N LEU A 11 -6.07 5.65 2.63
CA LEU A 11 -6.50 7.00 3.01
C LEU A 11 -7.76 6.93 3.89
N ASN A 12 -7.69 6.15 4.98
CA ASN A 12 -8.79 5.92 5.91
C ASN A 12 -8.47 6.26 7.37
N GLN A 13 -7.31 6.85 7.61
CA GLN A 13 -6.86 7.37 8.90
C GLN A 13 -5.94 8.58 8.66
N VAL A 14 -5.62 9.31 9.71
CA VAL A 14 -4.65 10.42 9.66
C VAL A 14 -3.45 10.05 10.52
N GLY A 15 -2.29 9.90 9.90
CA GLY A 15 -1.05 9.50 10.57
C GLY A 15 0.19 10.07 9.90
N GLY A 16 1.35 9.50 10.23
CA GLY A 16 2.64 9.94 9.68
C GLY A 16 2.76 9.70 8.17
N GLY A 17 2.25 8.57 7.67
CA GLY A 17 2.28 8.24 6.25
C GLY A 17 1.47 9.20 5.39
N GLU A 18 0.30 9.61 5.87
CA GLU A 18 -0.58 10.55 5.19
C GLU A 18 0.01 11.96 5.17
N LYS A 19 0.78 12.35 6.19
CA LYS A 19 1.56 13.61 6.19
C LYS A 19 2.65 13.58 5.11
N VAL A 20 3.33 12.45 4.93
CA VAL A 20 4.30 12.28 3.83
C VAL A 20 3.60 12.41 2.47
N LEU A 21 2.43 11.80 2.31
CA LEU A 21 1.63 11.96 1.09
C LEU A 21 1.28 13.42 0.83
N GLU A 22 0.85 14.16 1.84
CA GLU A 22 0.56 15.60 1.69
C GLU A 22 1.78 16.43 1.24
N LEU A 23 2.97 16.10 1.74
CA LEU A 23 4.22 16.72 1.30
C LEU A 23 4.54 16.38 -0.15
N LEU A 24 4.39 15.11 -0.54
CA LEU A 24 4.58 14.69 -1.93
C LEU A 24 3.61 15.41 -2.88
N LEU A 25 2.35 15.59 -2.47
CA LEU A 25 1.36 16.34 -3.27
C LEU A 25 1.68 17.83 -3.40
N LYS A 26 2.34 18.43 -2.41
CA LYS A 26 2.84 19.82 -2.52
C LYS A 26 4.02 19.92 -3.49
N LEU A 27 4.90 18.92 -3.54
CA LEU A 27 6.03 18.87 -4.46
C LEU A 27 5.60 18.56 -5.90
N PHE A 28 4.59 17.69 -6.06
CA PHE A 28 4.09 17.21 -7.35
C PHE A 28 2.61 17.57 -7.53
N ILE A 29 2.34 18.85 -7.74
CA ILE A 29 1.00 19.45 -7.75
C ILE A 29 0.03 18.73 -8.72
N ASN A 30 0.53 18.25 -9.86
CA ASN A 30 -0.27 17.60 -10.89
C ASN A 30 -0.22 16.06 -10.82
N ALA A 31 0.27 15.49 -9.71
CA ALA A 31 0.35 14.03 -9.59
C ALA A 31 -1.04 13.42 -9.41
N GLU A 32 -1.29 12.34 -10.12
CA GLU A 32 -2.47 11.50 -9.85
C GLU A 32 -2.20 10.61 -8.63
N VAL A 33 -3.22 10.48 -7.77
CA VAL A 33 -3.14 9.66 -6.57
C VAL A 33 -3.84 8.32 -6.80
N TYR A 34 -3.16 7.25 -6.38
CA TYR A 34 -3.68 5.89 -6.36
C TYR A 34 -3.62 5.34 -4.93
N THR A 35 -4.66 4.66 -4.48
CA THR A 35 -4.71 4.05 -3.15
C THR A 35 -5.62 2.83 -3.12
N LEU A 36 -5.47 1.98 -2.10
CA LEU A 36 -6.34 0.81 -1.96
C LEU A 36 -7.73 1.21 -1.48
N THR A 37 -7.80 2.12 -0.51
CA THR A 37 -9.07 2.62 0.07
C THR A 37 -8.96 4.09 0.42
N TRP A 38 -10.09 4.80 0.37
CA TRP A 38 -10.17 6.22 0.63
C TRP A 38 -11.43 6.60 1.41
N ASP A 39 -11.26 7.39 2.46
CA ASP A 39 -12.33 8.06 3.18
C ASP A 39 -12.39 9.53 2.77
N ARG A 40 -13.40 9.89 2.00
CA ARG A 40 -13.62 11.25 1.50
C ARG A 40 -13.79 12.28 2.63
N LYS A 41 -14.30 11.85 3.80
CA LYS A 41 -14.50 12.77 4.94
C LYS A 41 -13.17 13.20 5.54
N LEU A 42 -12.18 12.28 5.58
CA LEU A 42 -10.84 12.57 6.11
C LEU A 42 -9.97 13.32 5.08
N PHE A 43 -10.14 13.00 3.79
CA PHE A 43 -9.32 13.56 2.71
C PHE A 43 -10.19 14.14 1.60
N PRO A 44 -10.96 15.22 1.88
CA PRO A 44 -11.92 15.79 0.90
C PRO A 44 -11.25 16.45 -0.31
N LYS A 45 -9.98 16.86 -0.16
CA LYS A 45 -9.23 17.56 -1.22
C LYS A 45 -8.51 16.61 -2.19
N ILE A 46 -8.47 15.31 -1.88
CA ILE A 46 -7.82 14.30 -2.73
C ILE A 46 -8.93 13.54 -3.48
N ASN A 47 -8.73 13.34 -4.78
CA ASN A 47 -9.62 12.50 -5.60
C ASN A 47 -8.81 11.32 -6.17
N PRO A 48 -8.55 10.27 -5.38
CA PRO A 48 -7.68 9.18 -5.78
C PRO A 48 -8.42 8.16 -6.64
N LYS A 49 -7.66 7.47 -7.48
CA LYS A 49 -8.09 6.21 -8.09
C LYS A 49 -7.91 5.09 -7.07
N THR A 50 -8.99 4.37 -6.78
CA THR A 50 -9.02 3.35 -5.73
C THR A 50 -9.08 1.94 -6.29
N SER A 51 -8.71 0.96 -5.46
CA SER A 51 -8.91 -0.44 -5.78
C SER A 51 -10.38 -0.86 -5.62
N PHE A 52 -10.72 -2.08 -6.07
CA PHE A 52 -12.07 -2.64 -5.89
C PHE A 52 -12.47 -2.79 -4.41
N ILE A 53 -11.51 -2.85 -3.49
CA ILE A 53 -11.78 -2.93 -2.04
C ILE A 53 -12.56 -1.71 -1.55
N GLN A 54 -12.43 -0.56 -2.20
CA GLN A 54 -13.19 0.65 -1.91
C GLN A 54 -14.71 0.42 -1.89
N PHE A 55 -15.19 -0.49 -2.73
CA PHE A 55 -16.61 -0.75 -2.93
C PHE A 55 -17.17 -1.86 -2.00
N ILE A 56 -16.32 -2.51 -1.20
CA ILE A 56 -16.76 -3.54 -0.27
C ILE A 56 -17.38 -2.87 0.97
N PRO A 57 -18.61 -3.25 1.39
CA PRO A 57 -19.39 -2.50 2.38
C PRO A 57 -18.86 -2.52 3.82
N LEU A 58 -17.88 -3.36 4.15
CA LEU A 58 -17.39 -3.55 5.52
C LEU A 58 -16.18 -2.65 5.88
N LYS A 59 -16.18 -1.39 5.50
CA LYS A 59 -15.08 -0.42 5.68
C LYS A 59 -14.47 -0.38 7.10
N LYS A 60 -15.24 -0.66 8.16
CA LYS A 60 -14.76 -0.66 9.55
C LYS A 60 -13.90 -1.88 9.93
N ARG A 61 -13.89 -2.93 9.12
CA ARG A 61 -13.14 -4.18 9.37
C ARG A 61 -12.09 -4.46 8.28
N TYR A 62 -11.34 -3.45 7.87
CA TYR A 62 -10.34 -3.59 6.80
C TYR A 62 -9.36 -4.76 7.01
N ARG A 63 -9.09 -5.16 8.27
CA ARG A 63 -8.25 -6.31 8.59
C ARG A 63 -8.81 -7.63 8.07
N ALA A 64 -10.13 -7.76 8.00
CA ALA A 64 -10.78 -8.95 7.42
C ALA A 64 -10.52 -9.09 5.91
N TYR A 65 -10.15 -8.00 5.24
CA TYR A 65 -9.84 -7.98 3.81
C TYR A 65 -8.36 -8.12 3.49
N MET A 66 -7.50 -8.25 4.50
CA MET A 66 -6.06 -8.42 4.28
C MET A 66 -5.72 -9.50 3.23
N PRO A 67 -6.43 -10.65 3.17
CA PRO A 67 -6.19 -11.64 2.13
C PRO A 67 -6.47 -11.15 0.69
N LEU A 68 -7.31 -10.15 0.52
CA LEU A 68 -7.66 -9.59 -0.78
C LEU A 68 -6.68 -8.50 -1.25
N PHE A 69 -5.87 -7.92 -0.35
CA PHE A 69 -4.98 -6.82 -0.69
C PHE A 69 -3.92 -7.15 -1.74
N PRO A 70 -3.25 -8.32 -1.72
CA PRO A 70 -2.34 -8.68 -2.80
C PRO A 70 -3.01 -8.66 -4.17
N THR A 71 -4.25 -9.16 -4.27
CA THR A 71 -5.04 -9.14 -5.51
C THR A 71 -5.45 -7.70 -5.87
N ALA A 72 -5.83 -6.88 -4.89
CA ALA A 72 -6.21 -5.49 -5.13
C ALA A 72 -5.04 -4.64 -5.66
N VAL A 73 -3.85 -4.85 -5.11
CA VAL A 73 -2.62 -4.21 -5.59
C VAL A 73 -2.31 -4.64 -7.02
N LYS A 74 -2.42 -5.95 -7.31
CA LYS A 74 -2.17 -6.49 -8.66
C LYS A 74 -3.14 -5.94 -9.71
N LEU A 75 -4.40 -5.72 -9.33
CA LEU A 75 -5.45 -5.23 -10.24
C LEU A 75 -5.49 -3.70 -10.35
N LEU A 76 -4.69 -2.98 -9.59
CA LEU A 76 -4.60 -1.53 -9.69
C LEU A 76 -3.91 -1.14 -11.00
N LYS A 77 -4.68 -0.56 -11.91
CA LYS A 77 -4.19 -0.21 -13.25
C LYS A 77 -3.38 1.08 -13.21
N ILE A 78 -2.08 0.94 -13.23
CA ILE A 78 -1.13 2.06 -13.29
C ILE A 78 -0.76 2.29 -14.78
N PRO A 79 -0.81 3.54 -15.29
CA PRO A 79 -0.45 3.83 -16.68
C PRO A 79 1.04 3.64 -16.94
N GLU A 80 1.38 3.29 -18.18
CA GLU A 80 2.76 3.19 -18.68
C GLU A 80 3.44 4.57 -18.79
N ASN A 81 4.75 4.58 -19.00
CA ASN A 81 5.58 5.80 -19.14
C ASN A 81 5.45 6.77 -17.96
N SER A 82 5.40 6.24 -16.74
CA SER A 82 5.13 7.01 -15.52
C SER A 82 6.33 7.04 -14.58
N LEU A 83 6.46 8.14 -13.84
CA LEU A 83 7.24 8.19 -12.61
C LEU A 83 6.30 7.85 -11.44
N ILE A 84 6.53 6.73 -10.80
CA ILE A 84 5.73 6.22 -9.70
C ILE A 84 6.45 6.48 -8.39
N LEU A 85 5.83 7.25 -7.52
CA LEU A 85 6.28 7.51 -6.16
C LEU A 85 5.35 6.78 -5.20
N SER A 86 5.78 5.64 -4.65
CA SER A 86 4.97 4.95 -3.65
C SER A 86 5.38 5.36 -2.24
N SER A 87 4.40 5.77 -1.42
CA SER A 87 4.55 5.96 0.02
C SER A 87 3.92 4.75 0.71
N SER A 88 4.74 3.83 1.17
CA SER A 88 4.27 2.50 1.60
C SER A 88 4.75 2.10 2.98
N HIS A 89 3.83 1.52 3.73
CA HIS A 89 4.09 0.82 5.00
C HIS A 89 3.55 -0.61 4.99
N ALA A 90 2.94 -1.06 3.87
CA ALA A 90 2.35 -2.39 3.76
C ALA A 90 2.37 -2.94 2.33
N TYR A 91 1.33 -2.69 1.54
CA TYR A 91 1.05 -3.45 0.32
C TYR A 91 1.43 -2.74 -0.98
N ILE A 92 1.26 -1.41 -1.01
CA ILE A 92 1.18 -0.67 -2.27
C ILE A 92 2.50 -0.62 -3.06
N LYS A 93 3.66 -0.78 -2.40
CA LYS A 93 4.96 -0.86 -3.09
C LYS A 93 5.05 -2.06 -4.05
N ASN A 94 4.17 -3.06 -3.86
CA ASN A 94 4.15 -4.29 -4.64
C ASN A 94 3.23 -4.20 -5.89
N ILE A 95 2.89 -2.98 -6.34
CA ILE A 95 2.20 -2.79 -7.61
C ILE A 95 2.99 -3.41 -8.77
N ILE A 96 2.29 -3.84 -9.79
CA ILE A 96 2.94 -4.26 -11.03
C ILE A 96 3.45 -3.01 -11.72
N LYS A 97 4.79 -2.88 -11.82
CA LYS A 97 5.42 -1.77 -12.52
C LYS A 97 5.11 -1.86 -14.03
N PRO A 98 4.47 -0.84 -14.62
CA PRO A 98 4.19 -0.81 -16.04
C PRO A 98 5.49 -0.63 -16.86
N LYS A 99 5.41 -0.94 -18.16
CA LYS A 99 6.52 -0.75 -19.08
C LYS A 99 6.97 0.73 -19.12
N ASN A 100 8.25 0.93 -19.32
CA ASN A 100 8.87 2.26 -19.43
C ASN A 100 8.57 3.20 -18.25
N SER A 101 8.37 2.64 -17.06
CA SER A 101 8.08 3.40 -15.83
C SER A 101 9.21 3.24 -14.83
N LEU A 102 9.43 4.29 -14.04
CA LEU A 102 10.35 4.31 -12.92
C LEU A 102 9.55 4.25 -11.62
N HIS A 103 9.91 3.34 -10.72
CA HIS A 103 9.25 3.18 -9.43
C HIS A 103 10.22 3.48 -8.27
N ILE A 104 9.95 4.57 -7.56
CA ILE A 104 10.68 4.98 -6.35
C ILE A 104 9.73 4.77 -5.16
N CYS A 105 10.17 3.98 -4.20
CA CYS A 105 9.40 3.71 -2.99
C CYS A 105 9.96 4.49 -1.79
N TYR A 106 9.16 5.40 -1.25
CA TYR A 106 9.39 5.95 0.08
C TYR A 106 8.85 4.97 1.11
N CYS A 107 9.75 4.14 1.62
CA CYS A 107 9.42 3.05 2.54
C CYS A 107 9.32 3.57 3.98
N LEU A 108 8.10 3.75 4.46
CA LEU A 108 7.85 4.21 5.83
C LEU A 108 8.23 3.13 6.86
N THR A 109 7.80 1.90 6.61
CA THR A 109 8.21 0.71 7.35
C THR A 109 8.00 -0.52 6.46
N PRO A 110 8.72 -1.62 6.69
CA PRO A 110 8.29 -2.92 6.20
C PRO A 110 6.93 -3.30 6.77
N MET A 111 6.27 -4.29 6.18
CA MET A 111 4.99 -4.83 6.64
C MET A 111 5.13 -5.49 8.04
N ARG A 112 5.03 -4.67 9.11
CA ARG A 112 5.41 -5.03 10.50
C ARG A 112 4.78 -6.33 11.00
N TYR A 113 3.49 -6.56 10.75
CA TYR A 113 2.78 -7.77 11.18
C TYR A 113 3.24 -9.05 10.45
N ALA A 114 3.86 -8.92 9.29
CA ALA A 114 4.44 -10.06 8.57
C ALA A 114 5.92 -10.28 8.92
N TRP A 115 6.65 -9.23 9.31
CA TRP A 115 8.07 -9.24 9.61
C TRP A 115 8.35 -9.14 11.12
N ASP A 116 8.56 -7.96 11.64
CA ASP A 116 9.11 -7.73 12.98
C ASP A 116 8.12 -8.08 14.11
N SER A 117 6.85 -7.72 13.95
CA SER A 117 5.81 -7.89 14.99
C SER A 117 4.95 -9.15 14.80
N ARG A 118 5.41 -10.13 13.99
CA ARG A 118 4.64 -11.34 13.67
C ARG A 118 4.22 -12.13 14.91
N SER A 119 5.15 -12.33 15.84
CA SER A 119 4.88 -13.11 17.05
C SER A 119 3.84 -12.44 17.96
N GLU A 120 3.93 -11.12 18.12
CA GLU A 120 2.97 -10.34 18.90
C GLU A 120 1.59 -10.33 18.24
N TYR A 121 1.56 -10.19 16.91
CA TYR A 121 0.31 -10.23 16.15
C TYR A 121 -0.40 -11.58 16.35
N LEU A 122 0.32 -12.70 16.19
CA LEU A 122 -0.25 -14.04 16.38
C LEU A 122 -0.72 -14.29 17.82
N LYS A 123 -0.02 -13.76 18.84
CA LYS A 123 -0.45 -13.91 20.25
C LYS A 123 -1.81 -13.27 20.54
N ARG A 124 -2.18 -12.20 19.81
CA ARG A 124 -3.45 -11.48 19.97
C ARG A 124 -4.64 -12.16 19.28
N GLU A 125 -4.35 -13.10 18.38
CA GLU A 125 -5.40 -13.78 17.59
C GLU A 125 -5.91 -15.03 18.30
N ASN A 126 -7.14 -15.47 17.93
CA ASN A 126 -7.74 -16.68 18.44
C ASN A 126 -6.82 -17.89 18.17
N VAL A 127 -6.62 -18.75 19.18
CA VAL A 127 -5.72 -19.90 19.12
C VAL A 127 -6.02 -20.83 17.95
N PHE A 128 -7.30 -21.04 17.63
CA PHE A 128 -7.73 -21.89 16.51
C PHE A 128 -7.46 -21.28 15.13
N LEU A 129 -7.39 -19.94 15.05
CA LEU A 129 -7.10 -19.23 13.80
C LEU A 129 -5.59 -19.00 13.57
N ARG A 130 -4.77 -19.11 14.62
CA ARG A 130 -3.31 -18.85 14.54
C ARG A 130 -2.60 -19.61 13.44
N PRO A 131 -2.81 -20.92 13.23
CA PRO A 131 -2.08 -21.64 12.18
C PRO A 131 -2.42 -21.11 10.77
N PHE A 132 -3.68 -20.77 10.51
CA PHE A 132 -4.12 -20.21 9.22
C PHE A 132 -3.54 -18.80 9.01
N ILE A 133 -3.58 -17.98 10.05
CA ILE A 133 -2.99 -16.64 10.02
C ILE A 133 -1.48 -16.73 9.84
N ALA A 134 -0.80 -17.66 10.52
CA ALA A 134 0.64 -17.85 10.39
C ALA A 134 1.04 -18.26 8.97
N LEU A 135 0.26 -19.12 8.33
CA LEU A 135 0.45 -19.51 6.93
C LEU A 135 0.25 -18.32 5.99
N PHE A 136 -0.82 -17.57 6.22
CA PHE A 136 -1.08 -16.35 5.45
C PHE A 136 0.04 -15.30 5.60
N LEU A 137 0.56 -15.08 6.80
CA LEU A 137 1.68 -14.17 7.03
C LEU A 137 2.97 -14.67 6.36
N ALA A 138 3.20 -15.98 6.30
CA ALA A 138 4.33 -16.55 5.56
C ALA A 138 4.17 -16.30 4.04
N TYR A 139 2.96 -16.47 3.50
CA TYR A 139 2.65 -16.10 2.12
C TYR A 139 2.90 -14.61 1.88
N LEU A 140 2.43 -13.72 2.77
CA LEU A 140 2.63 -12.27 2.64
C LEU A 140 4.11 -11.90 2.66
N ARG A 141 4.95 -12.53 3.48
CA ARG A 141 6.40 -12.29 3.48
C ARG A 141 7.03 -12.63 2.12
N HIS A 142 6.67 -13.78 1.56
CA HIS A 142 7.16 -14.19 0.24
C HIS A 142 6.70 -13.21 -0.84
N TRP A 143 5.41 -12.85 -0.82
CA TRP A 143 4.80 -11.90 -1.75
C TRP A 143 5.44 -10.50 -1.64
N ASP A 144 5.66 -10.04 -0.41
CA ASP A 144 6.28 -8.74 -0.12
C ASP A 144 7.73 -8.67 -0.62
N LYS A 145 8.51 -9.72 -0.37
CA LYS A 145 9.89 -9.84 -0.86
C LYS A 145 9.93 -9.82 -2.40
N LYS A 146 9.12 -10.65 -3.04
CA LYS A 146 9.05 -10.73 -4.51
C LYS A 146 8.56 -9.41 -5.12
N GLY A 147 7.57 -8.77 -4.52
CA GLY A 147 7.04 -7.48 -5.00
C GLY A 147 8.06 -6.35 -4.91
N SER A 148 8.97 -6.41 -3.94
CA SER A 148 10.06 -5.43 -3.80
C SER A 148 11.02 -5.40 -4.99
N GLU A 149 11.09 -6.47 -5.79
CA GLU A 149 11.89 -6.54 -7.01
C GLU A 149 11.36 -5.61 -8.13
N ASN A 150 10.09 -5.18 -8.04
CA ASN A 150 9.49 -4.22 -8.97
C ASN A 150 9.80 -2.75 -8.63
N VAL A 151 10.50 -2.49 -7.54
CA VAL A 151 10.92 -1.16 -7.11
C VAL A 151 12.34 -0.90 -7.60
N ASP A 152 12.55 0.21 -8.31
CA ASP A 152 13.87 0.57 -8.81
C ASP A 152 14.72 1.22 -7.71
N TYR A 153 14.13 2.08 -6.88
CA TYR A 153 14.82 2.76 -5.79
C TYR A 153 13.99 2.79 -4.52
N PHE A 154 14.64 2.52 -3.40
CA PHE A 154 14.06 2.68 -2.07
C PHE A 154 14.64 3.91 -1.36
N ILE A 155 13.76 4.72 -0.79
CA ILE A 155 14.11 5.77 0.18
C ILE A 155 13.60 5.28 1.53
N ALA A 156 14.52 4.89 2.41
CA ALA A 156 14.18 4.43 3.75
C ALA A 156 14.26 5.60 4.73
N ILE A 157 13.35 5.64 5.69
CA ILE A 157 13.46 6.50 6.87
C ILE A 157 14.32 5.77 7.90
N SER A 158 15.28 6.49 8.47
CA SER A 158 16.14 5.99 9.55
C SER A 158 15.40 5.97 10.89
#